data_cfe8ae03f8a705bdc5de05cedf064812
#
_entry.id   cfe8ae03f8a705bdc5de05cedf064812
#
_cell.length_a   1.000
_cell.length_b   1.000
_cell.length_c   1.000
_cell.angle_alpha   90.00
_cell.angle_beta   90.00
_cell.angle_gamma   90.00
#
_symmetry.space_group_name_H-M   'P 1'
#
loop_
_entity.id
_entity.type
_entity.pdbx_description
1 polymer ?
#
loop_
_entity_poly.entity_id
_entity_poly.type
_entity_poly.pdbx_seq_one_letter_code
_entity_poly.pdbx_strand_id
1 'polypeptide(L)' 'IDSVNEIVGADQILIGRLIYQAKLIAQAQGVAAGGYRLIFNCGKNGGQVIYHLHLHLLGGKELDG' A
#
# COMPACT_ATOMS: atom_id res chain seq x y z
N ILE A 1 13.18 4.24 4.46
CA ILE A 1 12.03 5.18 4.64
C ILE A 1 11.13 4.62 5.74
N ASP A 2 10.98 5.36 6.82
CA ASP A 2 10.23 4.87 7.99
C ASP A 2 8.72 5.00 7.79
N SER A 3 8.25 6.07 7.16
CA SER A 3 6.83 6.31 6.94
C SER A 3 6.59 7.20 5.73
N VAL A 4 5.33 7.38 5.37
CA VAL A 4 4.94 8.28 4.28
C VAL A 4 5.46 9.71 4.54
N ASN A 5 5.51 10.15 5.80
CA ASN A 5 6.01 11.48 6.13
C ASN A 5 7.48 11.68 5.81
N GLU A 6 8.24 10.62 5.69
CA GLU A 6 9.67 10.66 5.36
C GLU A 6 9.94 10.61 3.85
N ILE A 7 8.90 10.46 3.03
CA ILE A 7 9.05 10.46 1.58
C ILE A 7 9.45 11.87 1.13
N VAL A 8 10.47 11.94 0.29
CA VAL A 8 10.90 13.19 -0.34
C VAL A 8 10.71 13.10 -1.86
N GLY A 9 10.85 14.23 -2.56
CA GLY A 9 10.61 14.29 -4.00
C GLY A 9 11.38 13.24 -4.82
N ALA A 10 12.60 12.92 -4.40
CA ALA A 10 13.42 11.91 -5.06
C ALA A 10 12.85 10.49 -4.96
N ASP A 11 11.93 10.24 -4.02
CA ASP A 11 11.34 8.92 -3.80
C ASP A 11 10.10 8.65 -4.65
N GLN A 12 9.63 9.61 -5.43
CA GLN A 12 8.37 9.50 -6.18
C GLN A 12 8.34 8.29 -7.11
N ILE A 13 9.44 8.03 -7.82
CA ILE A 13 9.52 6.89 -8.74
C ILE A 13 9.44 5.58 -7.97
N LEU A 14 10.11 5.48 -6.84
CA LEU A 14 10.07 4.29 -5.99
C LEU A 14 8.65 4.01 -5.49
N ILE A 15 7.94 5.04 -5.02
CA ILE A 15 6.58 4.90 -4.52
C ILE A 15 5.62 4.52 -5.64
N GLY A 16 5.77 5.13 -6.82
CA GLY A 16 4.99 4.76 -8.00
C GLY A 16 5.19 3.30 -8.40
N ARG A 17 6.43 2.83 -8.36
CA ARG A 17 6.75 1.42 -8.61
C ARG A 17 6.10 0.48 -7.61
N LEU A 18 6.08 0.87 -6.33
CA LEU A 18 5.46 0.07 -5.28
C LEU A 18 3.97 -0.13 -5.56
N ILE A 19 3.26 0.93 -5.92
CA ILE A 19 1.83 0.87 -6.27
C ILE A 19 1.62 0.04 -7.54
N TYR A 20 2.46 0.23 -8.54
CA TYR A 20 2.36 -0.55 -9.78
C TYR A 20 2.56 -2.05 -9.53
N GLN A 21 3.52 -2.42 -8.71
CA GLN A 21 3.74 -3.81 -8.32
C GLN A 21 2.55 -4.37 -7.54
N ALA A 22 1.94 -3.58 -6.67
CA ALA A 22 0.72 -3.99 -5.95
C ALA A 22 -0.42 -4.31 -6.92
N LYS A 23 -0.59 -3.50 -7.96
CA LYS A 23 -1.57 -3.76 -9.03
C LYS A 23 -1.32 -5.10 -9.70
N LEU A 24 -0.07 -5.41 -10.04
CA LEU A 24 0.27 -6.67 -10.69
C LEU A 24 0.03 -7.86 -9.77
N ILE A 25 0.33 -7.73 -8.49
CA ILE A 25 0.05 -8.77 -7.48
C ILE A 25 -1.45 -9.00 -7.37
N ALA A 26 -2.25 -7.94 -7.33
CA ALA A 26 -3.71 -8.04 -7.26
C ALA A 26 -4.26 -8.82 -8.46
N GLN A 27 -3.74 -8.56 -9.65
CA GLN A 27 -4.12 -9.29 -10.86
C GLN A 27 -3.73 -10.78 -10.76
N ALA A 28 -2.51 -11.06 -10.33
CA ALA A 28 -2.00 -12.43 -10.20
C ALA A 28 -2.78 -13.23 -9.15
N GLN A 29 -3.23 -12.58 -8.07
CA GLN A 29 -4.02 -13.21 -7.01
C GLN A 29 -5.52 -13.29 -7.33
N GLY A 30 -5.94 -12.74 -8.46
CA GLY A 30 -7.33 -12.81 -8.88
C GLY A 30 -8.29 -11.88 -8.16
N VAL A 31 -7.78 -10.84 -7.47
CA VAL A 31 -8.63 -9.90 -6.73
C VAL A 31 -8.90 -8.60 -7.48
N ALA A 32 -8.28 -8.40 -8.64
CA ALA A 32 -8.38 -7.14 -9.37
C ALA A 32 -9.81 -6.84 -9.84
N ALA A 33 -10.53 -7.82 -10.39
CA ALA A 33 -11.87 -7.61 -10.94
C ALA A 33 -12.90 -7.25 -9.86
N GLY A 34 -12.79 -7.87 -8.68
CA GLY A 34 -13.70 -7.59 -7.57
C GLY A 34 -13.35 -6.33 -6.80
N GLY A 35 -12.14 -5.86 -6.96
CA GLY A 35 -11.64 -4.71 -6.24
C GLY A 35 -10.80 -5.09 -5.01
N TYR A 36 -9.93 -4.18 -4.63
CA TYR A 36 -9.02 -4.39 -3.50
C TYR A 36 -8.69 -3.05 -2.85
N ARG A 37 -8.08 -3.11 -1.69
CA ARG A 37 -7.71 -1.92 -0.92
C ARG A 37 -6.20 -1.85 -0.76
N LEU A 38 -5.64 -0.68 -1.01
CA LEU A 38 -4.24 -0.38 -0.74
C LEU A 38 -4.17 0.56 0.46
N ILE A 39 -3.34 0.25 1.45
CA ILE A 39 -3.23 1.04 2.68
C ILE A 39 -1.77 1.31 3.00
N PHE A 40 -1.46 2.59 3.19
CA PHE A 40 -0.26 3.03 3.89
C PHE A 40 -0.68 3.54 5.26
N ASN A 41 -0.18 2.93 6.32
CA ASN A 41 -0.36 3.47 7.67
C ASN A 41 0.82 4.39 7.98
N CYS A 42 0.54 5.59 8.44
CA CYS A 42 1.57 6.59 8.72
C CYS A 42 1.44 7.11 10.14
N GLY A 43 2.48 6.91 10.95
CA GLY A 43 2.55 7.40 12.31
C GLY A 43 1.60 6.66 13.26
N LYS A 44 1.66 7.04 14.53
CA LYS A 44 0.90 6.39 15.60
C LYS A 44 -0.61 6.50 15.37
N ASN A 45 -1.10 7.69 15.06
CA ASN A 45 -2.54 7.90 14.86
C ASN A 45 -3.05 7.25 13.57
N GLY A 46 -2.18 6.96 12.63
CA GLY A 46 -2.48 6.22 11.41
C GLY A 46 -2.39 4.71 11.56
N GLY A 47 -2.10 4.22 12.76
CA GLY A 47 -2.00 2.79 13.03
C GLY A 47 -0.71 2.15 12.59
N GLN A 48 0.35 2.93 12.37
CA GLN A 48 1.65 2.37 12.01
C GLN A 48 2.29 1.73 13.22
N VAL A 49 2.51 0.42 13.16
CA VAL A 49 3.13 -0.35 14.24
C VAL A 49 4.60 -0.62 13.94
N ILE A 50 4.90 -0.93 12.68
CA ILE A 50 6.27 -1.17 12.21
C ILE A 50 6.74 0.09 11.48
N TYR A 51 7.79 0.74 12.00
CA TYR A 51 8.33 1.98 11.42
C TYR A 51 9.30 1.68 10.29
N HIS A 52 8.76 1.06 9.28
CA HIS A 52 9.40 0.78 8.01
C HIS A 52 8.32 0.83 6.95
N LEU A 53 8.47 1.70 5.95
CA LEU A 53 7.42 1.93 4.96
C LEU A 53 6.98 0.62 4.31
N HIS A 54 5.70 0.36 4.36
CA HIS A 54 5.11 -0.81 3.70
C HIS A 54 3.70 -0.51 3.23
N LEU A 55 3.27 -1.25 2.23
CA LEU A 55 1.96 -1.13 1.61
C LEU A 55 1.18 -2.42 1.86
N HIS A 56 -0.01 -2.29 2.42
CA HIS A 56 -0.94 -3.42 2.56
C HIS A 56 -1.82 -3.53 1.33
N LEU A 57 -1.98 -4.75 0.84
CA LEU A 57 -2.93 -5.09 -0.22
C LEU A 57 -3.97 -6.05 0.38
N LEU A 58 -5.22 -5.62 0.42
CA LEU A 58 -6.33 -6.40 0.98
C LEU A 58 -7.41 -6.61 -0.07
N GLY A 59 -7.80 -7.86 -0.27
CA GLY A 59 -8.83 -8.20 -1.25
C GLY A 59 -9.31 -9.62 -1.10
N GLY A 60 -10.11 -10.09 -2.07
CA GLY A 60 -10.63 -11.44 -2.09
C GLY A 60 -11.99 -11.61 -1.44
N LYS A 61 -12.47 -10.59 -0.79
CA LYS A 61 -13.83 -10.52 -0.23
C LYS A 61 -14.26 -9.06 -0.09
N GLU A 62 -15.53 -8.82 0.15
CA GLU A 62 -16.00 -7.48 0.44
C GLU A 62 -15.39 -6.98 1.75
N LEU A 63 -14.83 -5.77 1.73
CA LEU A 63 -14.20 -5.13 2.87
C LEU A 63 -15.10 -4.05 3.42
N ASP A 64 -15.13 -3.93 4.77
CA ASP A 64 -15.86 -2.85 5.42
C ASP A 64 -15.23 -1.51 5.10
N GLY A 65 -16.06 -0.53 4.87
CA GLY A 65 -15.65 0.82 4.54
C GLY A 65 -14.97 1.55 5.67
#